data_c45bff565edea177d38775c19904d9bb
#
_entry.id   c45bff565edea177d38775c19904d9bb
#
_cell.length_a   1.000
_cell.length_b   1.000
_cell.length_c   1.000
_cell.angle_alpha   90.00
_cell.angle_beta   90.00
_cell.angle_gamma   90.00
#
_symmetry.space_group_name_H-M   'P 1'
#
loop_
_entity.id
_entity.type
_entity.pdbx_description
1 polymer ?
#
loop_
_entity_poly.entity_id
_entity_poly.type
_entity_poly.pdbx_seq_one_letter_code
_entity_poly.pdbx_strand_id
1 'polypeptide(L)'
;MSVRGSNATFLMATLAAGVMSLPASAWAQTPAASSSEIAINLGGRGWSAPNSNVDDAKRPADQFSFEARGGFATDYMYRGTTLSDHKPAVGAAFEATFSRFYAGVAVASVKLPTQPSAEISASAGLRKTIAEINFDLGATYFLYPGETLAGGGEGTDYWEAAIRADKQIAEFVRVAGGFAYSPNVSNTGAWSAYAAGGVGVEVPSQFLPPDIAVSFTGGAGYSWYGNQSPQLGGFPLPAYLNWQFGVTFTRKVFNLDLRYYDTNLSRENCFVLTGDPNARPGGAINPVTNPDGLTSNWCSATFVAKVWFALN
;
A
#
# COMPACT_ATOMS: atom_id res chain seq x y z
N MET A 1 34.45 37.52 -31.02
CA MET A 1 33.49 37.59 -29.91
C MET A 1 33.21 36.18 -29.43
N SER A 2 33.78 35.82 -28.30
CA SER A 2 33.81 34.46 -27.72
C SER A 2 32.58 34.29 -26.81
N VAL A 3 31.77 33.28 -27.05
CA VAL A 3 30.71 32.88 -26.14
C VAL A 3 31.18 31.64 -25.38
N ARG A 4 31.39 31.80 -24.08
CA ARG A 4 31.75 30.74 -23.13
C ARG A 4 30.54 29.83 -22.88
N GLY A 5 30.71 28.54 -23.13
CA GLY A 5 29.82 27.49 -22.68
C GLY A 5 29.97 27.24 -21.17
N SER A 6 28.86 27.22 -20.46
CA SER A 6 28.80 26.86 -19.05
C SER A 6 28.60 25.35 -18.94
N ASN A 7 29.59 24.64 -18.45
CA ASN A 7 29.48 23.21 -18.10
C ASN A 7 28.79 23.08 -16.77
N ALA A 8 27.54 22.57 -16.78
CA ALA A 8 26.88 22.11 -15.58
C ALA A 8 27.40 20.72 -15.22
N THR A 9 28.25 20.65 -14.21
CA THR A 9 28.74 19.39 -13.64
C THR A 9 27.65 18.75 -12.81
N PHE A 10 27.07 17.65 -13.30
CA PHE A 10 26.20 16.78 -12.52
C PHE A 10 27.02 16.06 -11.44
N LEU A 11 26.78 16.43 -10.19
CA LEU A 11 27.31 15.72 -9.03
C LEU A 11 26.46 14.45 -8.82
N MET A 12 26.92 13.31 -9.32
CA MET A 12 26.42 12.00 -8.90
C MET A 12 26.85 11.77 -7.45
N ALA A 13 25.91 11.85 -6.51
CA ALA A 13 26.11 11.37 -5.17
C ALA A 13 26.13 9.83 -5.18
N THR A 14 27.31 9.26 -5.18
CA THR A 14 27.54 7.83 -4.93
C THR A 14 27.20 7.57 -3.46
N LEU A 15 26.06 6.94 -3.19
CA LEU A 15 25.77 6.31 -1.90
C LEU A 15 26.74 5.13 -1.75
N ALA A 16 27.85 5.34 -1.06
CA ALA A 16 28.71 4.26 -0.61
C ALA A 16 27.94 3.43 0.42
N ALA A 17 27.59 2.21 0.04
CA ALA A 17 27.09 1.19 0.96
C ALA A 17 28.24 0.82 1.92
N GLY A 18 28.30 1.50 3.06
CA GLY A 18 29.08 1.09 4.19
C GLY A 18 28.47 -0.17 4.78
N VAL A 19 28.97 -1.33 4.39
CA VAL A 19 28.70 -2.59 5.08
C VAL A 19 29.36 -2.47 6.45
N MET A 20 28.62 -2.03 7.46
CA MET A 20 29.03 -2.18 8.85
C MET A 20 29.06 -3.68 9.16
N SER A 21 30.26 -4.22 9.29
CA SER A 21 30.48 -5.57 9.81
C SER A 21 30.11 -5.57 11.31
N LEU A 22 28.87 -5.88 11.62
CA LEU A 22 28.45 -6.21 12.99
C LEU A 22 29.08 -7.57 13.39
N PRO A 23 29.57 -7.72 14.62
CA PRO A 23 30.17 -8.98 15.07
C PRO A 23 29.12 -10.11 15.00
N ALA A 24 29.55 -11.29 14.58
CA ALA A 24 28.71 -12.49 14.37
C ALA A 24 27.89 -12.92 15.60
N SER A 25 28.19 -12.39 16.79
CA SER A 25 27.42 -12.61 18.03
C SER A 25 26.06 -11.85 18.09
N ALA A 26 25.83 -10.86 17.24
CA ALA A 26 24.54 -10.16 17.16
C ALA A 26 23.45 -10.95 16.41
N TRP A 27 23.80 -12.04 15.76
CA TRP A 27 22.87 -12.89 14.98
C TRP A 27 22.30 -14.08 15.76
N ALA A 28 22.72 -14.27 17.01
CA ALA A 28 22.42 -15.50 17.77
C ALA A 28 21.21 -15.43 18.71
N GLN A 29 20.45 -14.33 18.70
CA GLN A 29 19.21 -14.21 19.48
C GLN A 29 18.05 -13.76 18.58
N THR A 30 17.70 -14.60 17.60
CA THR A 30 16.35 -14.54 17.05
C THR A 30 15.43 -15.23 18.07
N PRO A 31 14.42 -14.54 18.63
CA PRO A 31 13.35 -15.24 19.32
C PRO A 31 12.78 -16.27 18.32
N ALA A 32 12.47 -17.46 18.82
CA ALA A 32 11.71 -18.44 18.05
C ALA A 32 10.54 -17.72 17.38
N ALA A 33 10.31 -18.01 16.09
CA ALA A 33 9.25 -17.41 15.31
C ALA A 33 7.96 -17.41 16.14
N SER A 34 7.63 -16.27 16.73
CA SER A 34 6.35 -16.05 17.36
C SER A 34 5.32 -16.14 16.24
N SER A 35 4.26 -16.88 16.46
CA SER A 35 3.10 -17.09 15.61
C SER A 35 3.02 -16.09 14.45
N SER A 36 3.12 -16.57 13.21
CA SER A 36 3.04 -15.75 12.01
C SER A 36 1.77 -14.91 12.08
N GLU A 37 1.93 -13.60 12.16
CA GLU A 37 0.78 -12.72 12.22
C GLU A 37 0.06 -12.71 10.87
N ILE A 38 -1.21 -13.08 10.90
CA ILE A 38 -2.08 -13.03 9.72
C ILE A 38 -2.31 -11.55 9.38
N ALA A 39 -1.53 -11.02 8.43
CA ALA A 39 -1.73 -9.66 7.93
C ALA A 39 -2.88 -9.64 6.92
N ILE A 40 -4.08 -9.28 7.37
CA ILE A 40 -5.24 -9.11 6.48
C ILE A 40 -5.08 -7.79 5.73
N ASN A 41 -4.92 -7.88 4.41
CA ASN A 41 -4.86 -6.69 3.57
C ASN A 41 -6.27 -6.08 3.42
N LEU A 42 -6.51 -4.94 4.04
CA LEU A 42 -7.75 -4.17 3.93
C LEU A 42 -7.67 -3.07 2.85
N GLY A 43 -7.02 -3.34 1.73
CA GLY A 43 -6.89 -2.37 0.64
C GLY A 43 -5.88 -1.26 0.94
N GLY A 44 -5.02 -1.44 1.93
CA GLY A 44 -3.89 -0.54 2.18
C GLY A 44 -2.81 -0.67 1.10
N ARG A 45 -1.95 0.32 1.01
CA ARG A 45 -0.80 0.26 0.09
C ARG A 45 0.17 -0.80 0.57
N GLY A 46 0.58 -1.68 -0.33
CA GLY A 46 1.29 -2.92 -0.01
C GLY A 46 2.67 -2.77 0.67
N TRP A 47 3.16 -1.54 0.81
CA TRP A 47 4.42 -1.21 1.48
C TRP A 47 4.22 -0.38 2.75
N SER A 48 2.99 0.07 3.04
CA SER A 48 2.66 0.78 4.28
C SER A 48 3.00 -0.09 5.50
N ALA A 49 3.23 0.58 6.62
CA ALA A 49 3.50 -0.05 7.90
C ALA A 49 2.57 -1.22 8.21
N PRO A 50 3.04 -2.25 8.90
CA PRO A 50 2.26 -3.45 9.20
C PRO A 50 0.95 -3.09 9.90
N ASN A 51 -0.07 -3.84 9.59
CA ASN A 51 -1.24 -3.92 10.46
C ASN A 51 -0.74 -4.34 11.85
N SER A 52 -1.22 -3.64 12.87
CA SER A 52 -0.87 -3.77 14.28
C SER A 52 -0.40 -5.18 14.66
N ASN A 53 0.84 -5.28 15.14
CA ASN A 53 1.31 -6.49 15.76
C ASN A 53 0.63 -6.64 17.12
N VAL A 54 0.04 -7.79 17.38
CA VAL A 54 -0.58 -8.13 18.68
C VAL A 54 0.40 -7.98 19.84
N ASP A 55 1.70 -8.11 19.57
CA ASP A 55 2.76 -7.93 20.57
C ASP A 55 2.97 -6.47 21.01
N ASP A 56 2.52 -5.47 20.23
CA ASP A 56 2.58 -4.07 20.66
C ASP A 56 1.76 -3.83 21.93
N ALA A 57 0.68 -4.58 22.14
CA ALA A 57 -0.12 -4.50 23.38
C ALA A 57 0.60 -5.06 24.61
N LYS A 58 1.62 -5.88 24.44
CA LYS A 58 2.41 -6.51 25.53
C LYS A 58 3.73 -5.81 25.79
N ARG A 59 4.10 -4.82 24.96
CA ARG A 59 5.36 -4.07 25.13
C ARG A 59 5.30 -3.14 26.35
N PRO A 60 6.42 -3.00 27.10
CA PRO A 60 6.53 -1.97 28.12
C PRO A 60 6.28 -0.58 27.52
N ALA A 61 5.59 0.28 28.28
CA ALA A 61 5.11 1.59 27.81
C ALA A 61 6.22 2.60 27.45
N ASP A 62 7.48 2.28 27.71
CA ASP A 62 8.65 3.14 27.54
C ASP A 62 9.69 2.58 26.54
N GLN A 63 9.34 1.55 25.77
CA GLN A 63 10.26 0.90 24.86
C GLN A 63 10.06 1.37 23.42
N PHE A 64 11.18 1.73 22.76
CA PHE A 64 11.23 1.94 21.31
C PHE A 64 11.39 0.61 20.57
N SER A 65 10.74 0.52 19.43
CA SER A 65 10.99 -0.53 18.45
C SER A 65 11.03 0.04 17.05
N PHE A 66 11.72 -0.65 16.17
CA PHE A 66 11.88 -0.28 14.78
C PHE A 66 11.57 -1.47 13.90
N GLU A 67 10.93 -1.21 12.77
CA GLU A 67 10.73 -2.22 11.74
C GLU A 67 11.18 -1.65 10.39
N ALA A 68 11.93 -2.44 9.64
CA ALA A 68 12.31 -2.13 8.27
C ALA A 68 11.83 -3.24 7.34
N ARG A 69 11.27 -2.86 6.21
CA ARG A 69 10.80 -3.79 5.16
C ARG A 69 11.34 -3.38 3.81
N GLY A 70 11.56 -4.35 2.94
CA GLY A 70 11.90 -4.08 1.57
C GLY A 70 11.58 -5.27 0.70
N GLY A 71 11.25 -5.04 -0.57
CA GLY A 71 10.90 -6.13 -1.44
C GLY A 71 10.50 -5.72 -2.85
N PHE A 72 9.97 -6.71 -3.54
CA PHE A 72 9.60 -6.66 -4.94
C PHE A 72 8.22 -7.29 -5.12
N ALA A 73 7.44 -6.73 -6.03
CA ALA A 73 6.16 -7.29 -6.47
C ALA A 73 6.07 -7.28 -8.00
N THR A 74 5.35 -8.24 -8.58
CA THR A 74 5.08 -8.25 -10.03
C THR A 74 4.14 -7.15 -10.46
N ASP A 75 3.34 -6.60 -9.52
CA ASP A 75 2.48 -5.44 -9.68
C ASP A 75 2.23 -4.77 -8.33
N TYR A 76 2.06 -3.46 -8.32
CA TYR A 76 1.74 -2.69 -7.12
C TYR A 76 0.25 -2.34 -7.08
N MET A 77 -0.52 -3.08 -6.28
CA MET A 77 -1.97 -2.94 -6.20
C MET A 77 -2.44 -2.07 -5.02
N TYR A 78 -3.42 -1.23 -5.26
CA TYR A 78 -4.12 -0.46 -4.26
C TYR A 78 -5.63 -0.51 -4.49
N ARG A 79 -6.39 -1.07 -3.55
CA ARG A 79 -7.85 -1.21 -3.64
C ARG A 79 -8.33 -1.83 -4.96
N GLY A 80 -7.59 -2.84 -5.47
CA GLY A 80 -7.90 -3.53 -6.71
C GLY A 80 -7.45 -2.83 -8.00
N THR A 81 -6.79 -1.68 -7.91
CA THR A 81 -6.21 -0.96 -9.05
C THR A 81 -4.69 -1.03 -9.04
N THR A 82 -4.05 -1.15 -10.20
CA THR A 82 -2.59 -1.08 -10.30
C THR A 82 -2.10 0.36 -10.14
N LEU A 83 -0.99 0.52 -9.44
CA LEU A 83 -0.22 1.78 -9.37
C LEU A 83 1.09 1.70 -10.15
N SER A 84 1.40 0.53 -10.76
CA SER A 84 2.62 0.31 -11.53
C SER A 84 2.37 -0.11 -12.98
N ASP A 85 1.15 0.10 -13.50
CA ASP A 85 0.78 -0.23 -14.91
C ASP A 85 0.99 -1.73 -15.21
N HIS A 86 0.59 -2.62 -14.27
CA HIS A 86 0.84 -4.07 -14.32
C HIS A 86 2.32 -4.44 -14.52
N LYS A 87 3.23 -3.60 -14.07
CA LYS A 87 4.69 -3.82 -14.18
C LYS A 87 5.30 -4.06 -12.81
N PRO A 88 6.46 -4.72 -12.79
CA PRO A 88 7.17 -4.95 -11.55
C PRO A 88 7.46 -3.66 -10.78
N ALA A 89 7.28 -3.73 -9.47
CA ALA A 89 7.52 -2.64 -8.56
C ALA A 89 8.44 -3.07 -7.40
N VAL A 90 9.25 -2.14 -6.94
CA VAL A 90 10.07 -2.28 -5.73
C VAL A 90 9.59 -1.29 -4.69
N GLY A 91 9.75 -1.64 -3.42
CA GLY A 91 9.42 -0.74 -2.34
C GLY A 91 10.15 -1.07 -1.06
N ALA A 92 10.21 -0.08 -0.18
CA ALA A 92 10.76 -0.19 1.16
C ALA A 92 9.92 0.65 2.14
N ALA A 93 9.94 0.25 3.41
CA ALA A 93 9.29 0.98 4.48
C ALA A 93 10.12 0.91 5.76
N PHE A 94 9.99 1.93 6.58
CA PHE A 94 10.55 2.00 7.92
C PHE A 94 9.48 2.55 8.87
N GLU A 95 9.34 1.92 10.03
CA GLU A 95 8.45 2.37 11.09
C GLU A 95 9.19 2.38 12.43
N ALA A 96 8.98 3.43 13.20
CA ALA A 96 9.38 3.54 14.60
C ALA A 96 8.12 3.55 15.46
N THR A 97 8.12 2.75 16.53
CA THR A 97 7.02 2.70 17.51
C THR A 97 7.56 3.04 18.88
N PHE A 98 6.84 3.91 19.61
CA PHE A 98 7.08 4.23 21.00
C PHE A 98 5.77 4.11 21.80
N SER A 99 5.75 3.19 22.75
CA SER A 99 4.51 2.87 23.46
C SER A 99 3.40 2.47 22.49
N ARG A 100 2.34 3.25 22.41
CA ARG A 100 1.21 3.07 21.50
C ARG A 100 1.28 3.92 20.23
N PHE A 101 2.25 4.82 20.13
CA PHE A 101 2.40 5.74 18.99
C PHE A 101 3.38 5.17 17.99
N TYR A 102 3.09 5.35 16.72
CA TYR A 102 4.01 5.01 15.64
C TYR A 102 4.15 6.15 14.64
N ALA A 103 5.28 6.19 13.98
CA ALA A 103 5.51 6.99 12.79
C ALA A 103 6.35 6.19 11.78
N GLY A 104 6.03 6.32 10.51
CA GLY A 104 6.69 5.56 9.47
C GLY A 104 6.76 6.30 8.15
N VAL A 105 7.67 5.84 7.31
CA VAL A 105 7.82 6.29 5.92
C VAL A 105 7.91 5.06 5.01
N ALA A 106 7.35 5.17 3.81
CA ALA A 106 7.55 4.16 2.79
C ALA A 106 7.81 4.82 1.43
N VAL A 107 8.51 4.10 0.57
CA VAL A 107 8.76 4.49 -0.82
C VAL A 107 8.45 3.31 -1.72
N ALA A 108 7.82 3.59 -2.86
CA ALA A 108 7.52 2.58 -3.88
C ALA A 108 7.71 3.16 -5.28
N SER A 109 8.17 2.31 -6.20
CA SER A 109 8.15 2.66 -7.62
C SER A 109 6.71 2.58 -8.13
N VAL A 110 6.30 3.59 -8.92
CA VAL A 110 4.96 3.70 -9.49
C VAL A 110 5.02 4.08 -10.97
N LYS A 111 3.90 3.88 -11.66
CA LYS A 111 3.66 4.34 -13.03
C LYS A 111 2.25 4.91 -13.11
N LEU A 112 2.12 6.17 -12.78
CA LEU A 112 0.87 6.91 -12.74
C LEU A 112 0.76 7.87 -13.94
N PRO A 113 -0.43 8.41 -14.24
CA PRO A 113 -0.64 9.35 -15.35
C PRO A 113 0.27 10.57 -15.30
N THR A 114 0.54 11.08 -14.11
CA THR A 114 1.41 12.25 -13.85
C THR A 114 2.91 11.92 -13.86
N GLN A 115 3.27 10.65 -14.06
CA GLN A 115 4.66 10.14 -14.19
C GLN A 115 5.60 10.54 -13.04
N PRO A 116 5.20 10.42 -11.77
CA PRO A 116 6.10 10.72 -10.67
C PRO A 116 7.30 9.75 -10.63
N SER A 117 8.40 10.20 -10.05
CA SER A 117 9.61 9.37 -9.87
C SER A 117 9.37 8.22 -8.89
N ALA A 118 8.51 8.42 -7.90
CA ALA A 118 8.13 7.44 -6.89
C ALA A 118 6.85 7.88 -6.18
N GLU A 119 6.23 6.97 -5.44
CA GLU A 119 5.33 7.30 -4.34
C GLU A 119 6.13 7.29 -3.03
N ILE A 120 6.01 8.34 -2.24
CA ILE A 120 6.50 8.42 -0.87
C ILE A 120 5.29 8.58 0.05
N SER A 121 5.18 7.76 1.08
CA SER A 121 4.15 7.91 2.09
C SER A 121 4.76 8.14 3.47
N ALA A 122 4.22 9.12 4.19
CA ALA A 122 4.55 9.39 5.59
C ALA A 122 3.31 9.12 6.44
N SER A 123 3.41 8.25 7.42
CA SER A 123 2.29 7.84 8.28
C SER A 123 2.60 8.06 9.75
N ALA A 124 1.57 8.37 10.53
CA ALA A 124 1.65 8.40 11.99
C ALA A 124 0.31 8.00 12.59
N GLY A 125 0.34 7.44 13.79
CA GLY A 125 -0.89 7.00 14.44
C GLY A 125 -0.67 6.44 15.83
N LEU A 126 -1.71 5.80 16.31
CA LEU A 126 -1.71 5.12 17.60
C LEU A 126 -2.39 3.75 17.49
N ARG A 127 -1.86 2.78 18.22
CA ARG A 127 -2.40 1.43 18.35
C ARG A 127 -2.79 1.17 19.80
N LYS A 128 -3.92 0.52 20.00
CA LYS A 128 -4.40 0.13 21.33
C LYS A 128 -5.27 -1.11 21.26
N THR A 129 -5.03 -2.03 22.18
CA THR A 129 -5.92 -3.19 22.38
C THR A 129 -6.95 -2.86 23.44
N ILE A 130 -8.22 -3.09 23.15
CA ILE A 130 -9.35 -2.92 24.07
C ILE A 130 -10.24 -4.16 23.92
N ALA A 131 -10.49 -4.88 25.01
CA ALA A 131 -11.33 -6.08 25.03
C ALA A 131 -10.93 -7.09 23.91
N GLU A 132 -9.63 -7.37 23.77
CA GLU A 132 -9.04 -8.28 22.77
C GLU A 132 -9.23 -7.83 21.30
N ILE A 133 -9.68 -6.61 21.07
CA ILE A 133 -9.73 -6.01 19.75
C ILE A 133 -8.56 -5.04 19.65
N ASN A 134 -7.74 -5.22 18.61
CA ASN A 134 -6.66 -4.30 18.29
C ASN A 134 -7.22 -3.17 17.43
N PHE A 135 -7.01 -1.94 17.86
CA PHE A 135 -7.37 -0.74 17.10
C PHE A 135 -6.12 -0.03 16.63
N ASP A 136 -6.15 0.44 15.39
CA ASP A 136 -5.16 1.33 14.79
C ASP A 136 -5.89 2.57 14.25
N LEU A 137 -5.52 3.75 14.75
CA LEU A 137 -6.01 5.04 14.27
C LEU A 137 -4.81 5.83 13.76
N GLY A 138 -4.79 6.17 12.49
CA GLY A 138 -3.67 6.88 11.89
C GLY A 138 -4.05 7.74 10.70
N ALA A 139 -3.07 8.51 10.24
CA ALA A 139 -3.14 9.28 9.02
C ALA A 139 -1.88 9.03 8.19
N THR A 140 -2.04 9.11 6.88
CA THR A 140 -0.95 8.97 5.91
C THR A 140 -1.01 10.12 4.92
N TYR A 141 0.13 10.74 4.66
CA TYR A 141 0.33 11.70 3.60
C TYR A 141 1.08 11.03 2.44
N PHE A 142 0.55 11.16 1.24
CA PHE A 142 1.11 10.61 0.00
C PHE A 142 1.70 11.73 -0.83
N LEU A 143 2.98 11.57 -1.23
CA LEU A 143 3.74 12.52 -2.04
C LEU A 143 4.17 11.83 -3.34
N TYR A 144 4.13 12.57 -4.42
CA TYR A 144 4.47 12.12 -5.77
C TYR A 144 5.53 13.02 -6.41
N PRO A 145 6.81 12.93 -5.97
CA PRO A 145 7.87 13.82 -6.46
C PRO A 145 8.12 13.64 -7.95
N GLY A 146 8.41 14.75 -8.63
CA GLY A 146 8.78 14.73 -10.04
C GLY A 146 7.62 14.55 -11.01
N GLU A 147 6.39 14.82 -10.59
CA GLU A 147 5.21 14.76 -11.46
C GLU A 147 5.33 15.68 -12.68
N THR A 148 4.83 15.20 -13.79
CA THR A 148 4.64 16.00 -15.01
C THR A 148 3.15 16.34 -15.15
N LEU A 149 2.82 17.60 -14.89
CA LEU A 149 1.44 18.06 -14.89
C LEU A 149 1.13 18.77 -16.21
N ALA A 150 0.16 18.28 -16.94
CA ALA A 150 -0.31 18.92 -18.15
C ALA A 150 -0.96 20.28 -17.81
N GLY A 151 -0.56 21.33 -18.50
CA GLY A 151 -1.16 22.66 -18.34
C GLY A 151 -0.82 23.39 -17.04
N GLY A 152 0.21 22.95 -16.28
CA GLY A 152 0.61 23.60 -15.02
C GLY A 152 -0.34 23.35 -13.86
N GLY A 153 -1.02 22.22 -13.85
CA GLY A 153 -1.90 21.77 -12.76
C GLY A 153 -1.20 21.64 -11.42
N GLU A 154 -1.98 21.48 -10.35
CA GLU A 154 -1.47 21.21 -9.01
C GLU A 154 -1.07 19.73 -8.89
N GLY A 155 -0.06 19.42 -8.04
CA GLY A 155 0.38 18.05 -7.78
C GLY A 155 -0.72 17.16 -7.22
N THR A 156 -0.54 15.84 -7.31
CA THR A 156 -1.54 14.87 -6.86
C THR A 156 -1.34 14.41 -5.40
N ASP A 157 -0.51 15.13 -4.65
CA ASP A 157 -0.27 14.87 -3.23
C ASP A 157 -1.56 15.00 -2.41
N TYR A 158 -1.77 14.07 -1.46
CA TYR A 158 -2.97 14.09 -0.61
C TYR A 158 -2.75 13.33 0.71
N TRP A 159 -3.71 13.43 1.62
CA TRP A 159 -3.70 12.68 2.86
C TRP A 159 -4.97 11.86 3.05
N GLU A 160 -4.85 10.81 3.84
CA GLU A 160 -5.93 9.93 4.22
C GLU A 160 -5.85 9.63 5.73
N ALA A 161 -6.96 9.75 6.44
CA ALA A 161 -7.11 9.25 7.80
C ALA A 161 -7.79 7.88 7.77
N ALA A 162 -7.38 6.97 8.66
CA ALA A 162 -7.95 5.63 8.73
C ALA A 162 -8.11 5.14 10.16
N ILE A 163 -9.15 4.34 10.37
CA ILE A 163 -9.30 3.48 11.54
C ILE A 163 -9.36 2.03 11.08
N ARG A 164 -8.64 1.16 11.77
CA ARG A 164 -8.68 -0.29 11.56
C ARG A 164 -8.93 -0.98 12.88
N ALA A 165 -9.55 -2.16 12.82
CA ALA A 165 -9.71 -3.02 13.97
C ALA A 165 -9.54 -4.47 13.52
N ASP A 166 -8.88 -5.28 14.34
CA ASP A 166 -8.78 -6.71 14.13
C ASP A 166 -8.94 -7.48 15.44
N LYS A 167 -9.42 -8.71 15.31
CA LYS A 167 -9.58 -9.64 16.43
C LYS A 167 -9.27 -11.07 15.99
N GLN A 168 -8.56 -11.80 16.84
CA GLN A 168 -8.47 -13.25 16.74
C GLN A 168 -9.75 -13.86 17.34
N ILE A 169 -10.54 -14.54 16.51
CA ILE A 169 -11.85 -15.11 16.92
C ILE A 169 -11.77 -16.61 17.18
N ALA A 170 -10.72 -17.27 16.71
CA ALA A 170 -10.37 -18.66 17.01
C ALA A 170 -8.83 -18.82 16.93
N GLU A 171 -8.31 -19.95 17.37
CA GLU A 171 -6.86 -20.23 17.45
C GLU A 171 -6.09 -19.90 16.17
N PHE A 172 -6.70 -20.18 14.99
CA PHE A 172 -6.09 -19.96 13.69
C PHE A 172 -6.85 -18.98 12.82
N VAL A 173 -7.85 -18.27 13.36
CA VAL A 173 -8.74 -17.40 12.58
C VAL A 173 -8.72 -15.98 13.12
N ARG A 174 -8.38 -15.03 12.26
CA ARG A 174 -8.44 -13.59 12.53
C ARG A 174 -9.42 -12.93 11.58
N VAL A 175 -10.16 -11.95 12.09
CA VAL A 175 -11.02 -11.06 11.29
C VAL A 175 -10.52 -9.63 11.44
N ALA A 176 -10.68 -8.82 10.40
CA ALA A 176 -10.32 -7.42 10.43
C ALA A 176 -11.33 -6.58 9.66
N GLY A 177 -11.46 -5.31 10.05
CA GLY A 177 -12.25 -4.32 9.35
C GLY A 177 -11.59 -2.95 9.43
N GLY A 178 -11.94 -2.05 8.52
CA GLY A 178 -11.38 -0.72 8.51
C GLY A 178 -12.20 0.26 7.68
N PHE A 179 -11.97 1.54 7.98
CA PHE A 179 -12.53 2.66 7.26
C PHE A 179 -11.43 3.70 7.04
N ALA A 180 -11.40 4.30 5.85
CA ALA A 180 -10.46 5.36 5.51
C ALA A 180 -11.21 6.50 4.81
N TYR A 181 -10.72 7.73 5.01
CA TYR A 181 -11.32 8.94 4.44
C TYR A 181 -10.24 9.93 4.01
N SER A 182 -10.41 10.49 2.81
CA SER A 182 -9.64 11.63 2.33
C SER A 182 -10.61 12.73 1.87
N PRO A 183 -10.45 13.99 2.28
CA PRO A 183 -11.30 15.08 1.83
C PRO A 183 -11.02 15.50 0.38
N ASN A 184 -9.82 15.18 -0.14
CA ASN A 184 -9.36 15.58 -1.47
C ASN A 184 -8.39 14.54 -2.01
N VAL A 185 -8.92 13.40 -2.49
CA VAL A 185 -8.09 12.31 -2.98
C VAL A 185 -7.33 12.72 -4.24
N SER A 186 -6.03 12.46 -4.24
CA SER A 186 -5.13 12.80 -5.36
C SER A 186 -5.29 14.24 -5.85
N ASN A 187 -5.65 15.15 -4.94
CA ASN A 187 -5.88 16.58 -5.20
C ASN A 187 -6.88 16.89 -6.33
N THR A 188 -7.84 15.99 -6.53
CA THR A 188 -8.85 16.10 -7.60
C THR A 188 -10.04 16.99 -7.23
N GLY A 189 -10.13 17.46 -5.98
CA GLY A 189 -11.31 18.09 -5.39
C GLY A 189 -12.36 17.09 -4.90
N ALA A 190 -12.27 15.84 -5.27
CA ALA A 190 -13.19 14.80 -4.81
C ALA A 190 -12.76 14.26 -3.43
N TRP A 191 -13.73 14.13 -2.51
CA TRP A 191 -13.51 13.32 -1.32
C TRP A 191 -13.53 11.83 -1.67
N SER A 192 -12.86 11.02 -0.88
CA SER A 192 -12.99 9.55 -0.94
C SER A 192 -13.27 8.96 0.43
N ALA A 193 -14.07 7.89 0.45
CA ALA A 193 -14.27 7.05 1.61
C ALA A 193 -14.10 5.58 1.20
N TYR A 194 -13.52 4.78 2.07
CA TYR A 194 -13.30 3.36 1.82
C TYR A 194 -13.62 2.56 3.06
N ALA A 195 -14.44 1.53 2.94
CA ALA A 195 -14.69 0.56 4.00
C ALA A 195 -14.34 -0.84 3.51
N ALA A 196 -13.68 -1.62 4.36
CA ALA A 196 -13.26 -2.97 4.01
C ALA A 196 -13.36 -3.92 5.20
N GLY A 197 -13.51 -5.21 4.89
CA GLY A 197 -13.43 -6.30 5.85
C GLY A 197 -12.71 -7.50 5.25
N GLY A 198 -12.15 -8.34 6.12
CA GLY A 198 -11.42 -9.52 5.69
C GLY A 198 -11.28 -10.57 6.79
N VAL A 199 -10.86 -11.74 6.36
CA VAL A 199 -10.57 -12.89 7.20
C VAL A 199 -9.21 -13.48 6.84
N GLY A 200 -8.51 -13.96 7.84
CA GLY A 200 -7.27 -14.71 7.69
C GLY A 200 -7.32 -16.01 8.46
N VAL A 201 -6.74 -17.04 7.87
CA VAL A 201 -6.65 -18.37 8.46
C VAL A 201 -5.19 -18.83 8.40
N GLU A 202 -4.61 -19.16 9.53
CA GLU A 202 -3.26 -19.72 9.64
C GLU A 202 -3.31 -21.25 9.57
N VAL A 203 -2.38 -21.84 8.82
CA VAL A 203 -2.21 -23.29 8.82
C VAL A 203 -1.48 -23.71 10.11
N PRO A 204 -2.04 -24.62 10.92
CA PRO A 204 -1.40 -25.06 12.14
C PRO A 204 0.01 -25.62 11.88
N SER A 205 0.97 -25.19 12.68
CA SER A 205 2.40 -25.52 12.50
C SER A 205 2.70 -27.04 12.46
N GLN A 206 1.86 -27.85 13.09
CA GLN A 206 1.98 -29.31 13.07
C GLN A 206 1.83 -29.93 11.67
N PHE A 207 1.26 -29.22 10.71
CA PHE A 207 1.09 -29.65 9.32
C PHE A 207 2.16 -29.07 8.38
N LEU A 208 3.09 -28.28 8.92
CA LEU A 208 4.08 -27.54 8.13
C LEU A 208 5.51 -28.00 8.47
N PRO A 209 6.46 -27.87 7.52
CA PRO A 209 7.87 -28.03 7.84
C PRO A 209 8.32 -27.02 8.90
N PRO A 210 9.37 -27.33 9.68
CA PRO A 210 9.95 -26.40 10.64
C PRO A 210 10.32 -25.06 9.99
N ASP A 211 10.13 -23.96 10.73
CA ASP A 211 10.42 -22.57 10.32
C ASP A 211 9.59 -22.03 9.14
N ILE A 212 8.55 -22.74 8.72
CA ILE A 212 7.62 -22.26 7.70
C ILE A 212 6.27 -21.96 8.35
N ALA A 213 5.71 -20.77 8.06
CA ALA A 213 4.33 -20.46 8.36
C ALA A 213 3.58 -20.20 7.05
N VAL A 214 2.31 -20.58 7.02
CA VAL A 214 1.42 -20.40 5.86
C VAL A 214 0.11 -19.81 6.34
N SER A 215 -0.32 -18.73 5.70
CA SER A 215 -1.62 -18.12 5.97
C SER A 215 -2.40 -17.88 4.69
N PHE A 216 -3.70 -18.11 4.74
CA PHE A 216 -4.66 -17.74 3.70
C PHE A 216 -5.41 -16.50 4.16
N THR A 217 -5.51 -15.49 3.31
CA THR A 217 -6.26 -14.29 3.63
C THR A 217 -7.14 -13.87 2.47
N GLY A 218 -8.30 -13.32 2.78
CA GLY A 218 -9.22 -12.76 1.80
C GLY A 218 -9.97 -11.58 2.38
N GLY A 219 -10.38 -10.67 1.52
CA GLY A 219 -11.13 -9.49 1.92
C GLY A 219 -11.79 -8.80 0.74
N ALA A 220 -12.74 -7.94 1.07
CA ALA A 220 -13.43 -7.08 0.12
C ALA A 220 -13.60 -5.68 0.72
N GLY A 221 -13.68 -4.69 -0.16
CA GLY A 221 -13.88 -3.32 0.25
C GLY A 221 -14.66 -2.53 -0.81
N TYR A 222 -15.29 -1.47 -0.36
CA TYR A 222 -16.04 -0.57 -1.22
C TYR A 222 -15.51 0.85 -1.12
N SER A 223 -15.29 1.48 -2.27
CA SER A 223 -14.83 2.85 -2.41
C SER A 223 -15.97 3.75 -2.85
N TRP A 224 -16.16 4.85 -2.15
CA TRP A 224 -17.05 5.97 -2.52
C TRP A 224 -16.22 7.18 -2.84
N TYR A 225 -16.69 7.99 -3.79
CA TYR A 225 -16.03 9.21 -4.19
C TYR A 225 -17.06 10.36 -4.36
N GLY A 226 -16.59 11.59 -4.14
CA GLY A 226 -17.31 12.79 -4.50
C GLY A 226 -17.11 13.20 -5.96
N ASN A 227 -17.53 14.43 -6.25
CA ASN A 227 -17.28 15.05 -7.55
C ASN A 227 -15.87 15.64 -7.58
N GLN A 228 -15.24 15.54 -8.74
CA GLN A 228 -14.02 16.30 -9.02
C GLN A 228 -14.29 17.81 -9.00
N SER A 229 -13.23 18.60 -8.88
CA SER A 229 -13.33 20.04 -9.03
C SER A 229 -13.83 20.43 -10.43
N PRO A 230 -14.50 21.59 -10.60
CA PRO A 230 -14.94 22.06 -11.91
C PRO A 230 -13.82 22.17 -12.95
N GLN A 231 -12.59 22.45 -12.51
CA GLN A 231 -11.39 22.52 -13.34
C GLN A 231 -11.02 21.18 -13.98
N LEU A 232 -11.40 20.07 -13.33
CA LEU A 232 -11.21 18.70 -13.80
C LEU A 232 -12.49 18.09 -14.41
N GLY A 233 -13.50 18.91 -14.70
CA GLY A 233 -14.75 18.48 -15.33
C GLY A 233 -15.94 18.39 -14.39
N GLY A 234 -15.78 18.45 -13.07
CA GLY A 234 -16.87 18.54 -12.09
C GLY A 234 -17.76 17.29 -11.97
N PHE A 235 -17.42 16.16 -12.58
CA PHE A 235 -18.23 14.94 -12.57
C PHE A 235 -17.90 14.03 -11.38
N PRO A 236 -18.83 13.16 -10.95
CA PRO A 236 -18.59 12.18 -9.90
C PRO A 236 -17.63 11.10 -10.37
N LEU A 237 -16.66 10.75 -9.53
CA LEU A 237 -15.83 9.57 -9.75
C LEU A 237 -16.62 8.28 -9.46
N PRO A 238 -16.40 7.19 -10.20
CA PRO A 238 -17.14 5.95 -10.04
C PRO A 238 -16.83 5.27 -8.71
N ALA A 239 -17.87 4.95 -7.94
CA ALA A 239 -17.77 4.09 -6.78
C ALA A 239 -17.68 2.63 -7.19
N TYR A 240 -16.95 1.79 -6.41
CA TYR A 240 -16.75 0.40 -6.79
C TYR A 240 -16.45 -0.53 -5.61
N LEU A 241 -16.72 -1.81 -5.84
CA LEU A 241 -16.33 -2.93 -5.00
C LEU A 241 -14.99 -3.51 -5.51
N ASN A 242 -14.08 -3.82 -4.60
CA ASN A 242 -12.90 -4.61 -4.87
C ASN A 242 -12.83 -5.81 -3.93
N TRP A 243 -12.14 -6.87 -4.36
CA TRP A 243 -11.88 -8.04 -3.53
C TRP A 243 -10.50 -8.63 -3.83
N GLN A 244 -10.00 -9.39 -2.89
CA GLN A 244 -8.72 -10.05 -3.02
C GLN A 244 -8.69 -11.31 -2.14
N PHE A 245 -7.91 -12.29 -2.56
CA PHE A 245 -7.57 -13.46 -1.75
C PHE A 245 -6.17 -13.96 -2.13
N GLY A 246 -5.47 -14.55 -1.17
CA GLY A 246 -4.12 -15.01 -1.40
C GLY A 246 -3.59 -15.90 -0.31
N VAL A 247 -2.38 -16.39 -0.55
CA VAL A 247 -1.61 -17.21 0.37
C VAL A 247 -0.25 -16.56 0.61
N THR A 248 0.14 -16.47 1.88
CA THR A 248 1.45 -15.97 2.29
C THR A 248 2.25 -17.11 2.91
N PHE A 249 3.48 -17.27 2.44
CA PHE A 249 4.49 -18.18 3.00
C PHE A 249 5.53 -17.32 3.72
N THR A 250 5.79 -17.63 4.98
CA THR A 250 6.79 -16.93 5.80
C THR A 250 7.87 -17.91 6.23
N ARG A 251 9.13 -17.53 6.04
CA ARG A 251 10.27 -18.24 6.59
C ARG A 251 11.28 -17.25 7.16
N LYS A 252 11.38 -17.21 8.49
CA LYS A 252 12.21 -16.23 9.21
C LYS A 252 11.82 -14.79 8.79
N VAL A 253 12.74 -14.03 8.24
CA VAL A 253 12.53 -12.66 7.77
C VAL A 253 11.95 -12.57 6.35
N PHE A 254 11.88 -13.66 5.62
CA PHE A 254 11.42 -13.69 4.22
C PHE A 254 9.96 -14.09 4.11
N ASN A 255 9.26 -13.41 3.22
CA ASN A 255 7.85 -13.65 2.92
C ASN A 255 7.63 -13.71 1.42
N LEU A 256 6.77 -14.64 1.00
CA LEU A 256 6.23 -14.75 -0.37
C LEU A 256 4.71 -14.72 -0.28
N ASP A 257 4.08 -13.74 -0.93
CA ASP A 257 2.62 -13.65 -1.06
C ASP A 257 2.22 -13.86 -2.52
N LEU A 258 1.26 -14.73 -2.73
CA LEU A 258 0.64 -15.00 -4.03
C LEU A 258 -0.83 -14.63 -3.91
N ARG A 259 -1.27 -13.60 -4.64
CA ARG A 259 -2.58 -12.97 -4.42
C ARG A 259 -3.30 -12.62 -5.70
N TYR A 260 -4.60 -12.88 -5.71
CA TYR A 260 -5.53 -12.44 -6.74
C TYR A 260 -6.23 -11.17 -6.28
N TYR A 261 -6.37 -10.22 -7.19
CA TYR A 261 -7.11 -8.97 -7.03
C TYR A 261 -8.11 -8.80 -8.15
N ASP A 262 -9.25 -8.16 -7.86
CA ASP A 262 -10.24 -7.83 -8.87
C ASP A 262 -11.18 -6.70 -8.38
N THR A 263 -11.93 -6.12 -9.30
CA THR A 263 -12.94 -5.08 -9.04
C THR A 263 -14.19 -5.30 -9.89
N ASN A 264 -15.28 -4.64 -9.54
CA ASN A 264 -16.48 -4.59 -10.36
C ASN A 264 -16.55 -3.38 -11.30
N LEU A 265 -15.44 -2.63 -11.47
CA LEU A 265 -15.39 -1.53 -12.41
C LEU A 265 -15.48 -2.03 -13.86
N SER A 266 -16.31 -1.36 -14.67
CA SER A 266 -16.18 -1.50 -16.12
C SER A 266 -14.86 -0.89 -16.60
N ARG A 267 -14.38 -1.26 -17.78
CA ARG A 267 -13.13 -0.72 -18.33
C ARG A 267 -13.20 0.80 -18.56
N GLU A 268 -14.37 1.31 -18.92
CA GLU A 268 -14.63 2.75 -19.09
C GLU A 268 -14.55 3.48 -17.74
N ASN A 269 -15.23 2.96 -16.71
CA ASN A 269 -15.19 3.52 -15.37
C ASN A 269 -13.79 3.40 -14.73
N CYS A 270 -13.05 2.35 -15.07
CA CYS A 270 -11.65 2.23 -14.69
C CYS A 270 -10.80 3.38 -15.29
N PHE A 271 -10.99 3.68 -16.58
CA PHE A 271 -10.32 4.82 -17.21
C PHE A 271 -10.72 6.14 -16.53
N VAL A 272 -12.00 6.38 -16.29
CA VAL A 272 -12.51 7.59 -15.62
C VAL A 272 -11.90 7.77 -14.22
N LEU A 273 -11.72 6.67 -13.49
CA LEU A 273 -11.13 6.70 -12.15
C LEU A 273 -9.62 6.93 -12.16
N THR A 274 -8.90 6.27 -13.09
CA THR A 274 -7.43 6.15 -13.04
C THR A 274 -6.71 7.13 -13.95
N GLY A 275 -7.36 7.59 -15.04
CA GLY A 275 -6.70 8.41 -16.05
C GLY A 275 -5.60 7.68 -16.81
N ASP A 276 -5.69 6.36 -16.96
CA ASP A 276 -4.67 5.51 -17.62
C ASP A 276 -4.18 6.12 -18.94
N PRO A 277 -2.90 6.49 -19.07
CA PRO A 277 -2.36 7.09 -20.29
C PRO A 277 -2.27 6.10 -21.45
N ASN A 278 -2.37 4.79 -21.19
CA ASN A 278 -2.34 3.73 -22.17
C ASN A 278 -3.76 3.25 -22.56
N ALA A 279 -4.81 3.95 -22.10
CA ALA A 279 -6.19 3.63 -22.40
C ALA A 279 -6.45 3.66 -23.93
N ARG A 280 -7.39 2.84 -24.39
CA ARG A 280 -7.70 2.68 -25.81
C ARG A 280 -9.19 2.89 -26.06
N PRO A 281 -9.58 3.45 -27.24
CA PRO A 281 -10.98 3.48 -27.66
C PRO A 281 -11.56 2.06 -27.75
N GLY A 282 -12.86 1.92 -27.53
CA GLY A 282 -13.57 0.63 -27.63
C GLY A 282 -14.66 0.42 -26.59
N GLY A 283 -14.84 1.38 -25.70
CA GLY A 283 -15.93 1.40 -24.74
C GLY A 283 -17.10 2.29 -25.13
N ALA A 284 -18.09 2.34 -24.24
CA ALA A 284 -19.24 3.22 -24.39
C ALA A 284 -18.83 4.69 -24.24
N ILE A 285 -19.33 5.52 -25.13
CA ILE A 285 -19.12 6.98 -25.11
C ILE A 285 -20.03 7.59 -24.04
N ASN A 286 -19.42 8.37 -23.13
CA ASN A 286 -20.15 9.25 -22.23
C ASN A 286 -19.68 10.68 -22.49
N PRO A 287 -20.54 11.59 -22.99
CA PRO A 287 -20.14 12.93 -23.40
C PRO A 287 -19.52 13.79 -22.28
N VAL A 288 -19.76 13.45 -21.02
CA VAL A 288 -19.28 14.19 -19.84
C VAL A 288 -18.00 13.58 -19.27
N THR A 289 -17.99 12.24 -19.06
CA THR A 289 -16.91 11.60 -18.30
C THR A 289 -15.90 10.86 -19.20
N ASN A 290 -16.31 10.46 -20.40
CA ASN A 290 -15.49 9.67 -21.33
C ASN A 290 -15.94 9.87 -22.79
N PRO A 291 -15.73 11.06 -23.38
CA PRO A 291 -16.22 11.40 -24.71
C PRO A 291 -15.57 10.56 -25.84
N ASP A 292 -14.39 10.03 -25.61
CA ASP A 292 -13.66 9.22 -26.60
C ASP A 292 -13.89 7.72 -26.42
N GLY A 293 -14.73 7.28 -25.47
CA GLY A 293 -15.00 5.88 -25.19
C GLY A 293 -13.73 5.08 -24.83
N LEU A 294 -12.84 5.68 -24.04
CA LEU A 294 -11.59 5.04 -23.65
C LEU A 294 -11.82 3.93 -22.61
N THR A 295 -10.98 2.91 -22.67
CA THR A 295 -11.03 1.76 -21.76
C THR A 295 -9.66 1.51 -21.15
N SER A 296 -9.62 1.15 -19.86
CA SER A 296 -8.41 0.79 -19.13
C SER A 296 -8.53 -0.63 -18.56
N ASN A 297 -7.40 -1.31 -18.45
CA ASN A 297 -7.30 -2.60 -17.76
C ASN A 297 -6.67 -2.49 -16.36
N TRP A 298 -6.38 -1.30 -15.88
CA TRP A 298 -5.73 -1.08 -14.57
C TRP A 298 -6.53 -1.61 -13.37
N CYS A 299 -7.84 -1.82 -13.54
CA CYS A 299 -8.74 -2.34 -12.52
C CYS A 299 -9.17 -3.80 -12.79
N SER A 300 -8.55 -4.44 -13.77
CA SER A 300 -8.91 -5.81 -14.17
C SER A 300 -8.31 -6.84 -13.22
N ALA A 301 -8.91 -8.03 -13.23
CA ALA A 301 -8.44 -9.19 -12.51
C ALA A 301 -6.94 -9.44 -12.71
N THR A 302 -6.19 -9.55 -11.63
CA THR A 302 -4.72 -9.65 -11.66
C THR A 302 -4.19 -10.59 -10.59
N PHE A 303 -3.23 -11.44 -10.95
CA PHE A 303 -2.44 -12.22 -10.01
C PHE A 303 -1.12 -11.51 -9.73
N VAL A 304 -0.79 -11.35 -8.46
CA VAL A 304 0.44 -10.70 -8.01
C VAL A 304 1.25 -11.64 -7.14
N ALA A 305 2.54 -11.75 -7.46
CA ALA A 305 3.53 -12.34 -6.59
C ALA A 305 4.36 -11.23 -5.94
N LYS A 306 4.48 -11.25 -4.62
CA LYS A 306 5.26 -10.30 -3.83
C LYS A 306 6.23 -11.04 -2.92
N VAL A 307 7.50 -10.64 -2.96
CA VAL A 307 8.54 -11.14 -2.05
C VAL A 307 9.08 -9.96 -1.26
N TRP A 308 9.14 -10.11 0.06
CA TRP A 308 9.73 -9.08 0.91
C TRP A 308 10.42 -9.69 2.11
N PHE A 309 11.32 -8.92 2.70
CA PHE A 309 11.90 -9.20 4.01
C PHE A 309 11.39 -8.18 5.03
N ALA A 310 11.29 -8.59 6.28
CA ALA A 310 10.97 -7.74 7.42
C ALA A 310 12.04 -7.93 8.50
N LEU A 311 12.57 -6.83 9.01
CA LEU A 311 13.58 -6.75 10.08
C LEU A 311 12.99 -5.94 11.24
N ASN A 312 12.99 -6.51 12.44
CA ASN A 312 12.45 -5.91 13.68
C ASN A 312 13.59 -5.63 14.65
#